data_9e22268f10242641b3be4df831f1a051
#
_entry.id   9e22268f10242641b3be4df831f1a051
#
_cell.length_a   1.000
_cell.length_b   1.000
_cell.length_c   1.000
_cell.angle_alpha   90.00
_cell.angle_beta   90.00
_cell.angle_gamma   90.00
#
_symmetry.space_group_name_H-M   'P 1'
#
loop_
_entity.id
_entity.type
_entity.pdbx_description
1 polymer ?
#
loop_
_entity_poly.entity_id
_entity_poly.type
_entity_poly.pdbx_seq_one_letter_code
_entity_poly.pdbx_strand_id
1 'polypeptide(L)'
;LKEVFNLSPGKAGIASSVFSMGSMFSVLIGGFVFDKLTKKKRIFVLGGMMTLATGCIIALLLLTKPNIQENSLLSAALSAIMIYGLMIAPCYLIPMSVFSVDFGGKHCGVLVGIIDAAGYLASMVFEFLGGAVADRVDGWQQFLNIILNVSIIGSIALTIFLILDYRSLTKSIETNSEK
;
A
#
# COMPACT_ATOMS: atom_id res chain seq x y z
N LEU A 1 -2.35 -18.23 1.19
CA LEU A 1 -3.38 -18.76 0.27
C LEU A 1 -3.26 -20.27 0.11
N LYS A 2 -2.05 -20.82 -0.15
CA LYS A 2 -1.84 -22.26 -0.33
C LYS A 2 -2.37 -23.05 0.88
N GLU A 3 -2.00 -22.70 2.08
CA GLU A 3 -2.37 -23.40 3.31
C GLU A 3 -3.80 -23.09 3.77
N VAL A 4 -4.24 -21.84 3.67
CA VAL A 4 -5.58 -21.41 4.11
C VAL A 4 -6.68 -21.99 3.22
N PHE A 5 -6.45 -22.04 1.89
CA PHE A 5 -7.44 -22.52 0.91
C PHE A 5 -7.06 -23.86 0.28
N ASN A 6 -6.05 -24.53 0.80
CA ASN A 6 -5.58 -25.85 0.33
C ASN A 6 -5.29 -25.87 -1.20
N LEU A 7 -4.69 -24.80 -1.73
CA LEU A 7 -4.42 -24.64 -3.14
C LEU A 7 -3.19 -25.43 -3.60
N SER A 8 -3.23 -25.99 -4.80
CA SER A 8 -2.02 -26.52 -5.43
C SER A 8 -0.98 -25.42 -5.63
N PRO A 9 0.34 -25.73 -5.65
CA PRO A 9 1.41 -24.72 -5.80
C PRO A 9 1.23 -23.81 -7.01
N GLY A 10 0.79 -24.35 -8.15
CA GLY A 10 0.52 -23.56 -9.36
C GLY A 10 -0.64 -22.58 -9.18
N LYS A 11 -1.74 -23.02 -8.58
CA LYS A 11 -2.89 -22.14 -8.29
C LYS A 11 -2.53 -21.06 -7.26
N ALA A 12 -1.72 -21.39 -6.26
CA ALA A 12 -1.24 -20.43 -5.29
C ALA A 12 -0.34 -19.37 -5.93
N GLY A 13 0.52 -19.74 -6.88
CA GLY A 13 1.33 -18.80 -7.66
C GLY A 13 0.48 -17.83 -8.49
N ILE A 14 -0.53 -18.34 -9.20
CA ILE A 14 -1.48 -17.49 -9.95
C ILE A 14 -2.23 -16.56 -8.99
N ALA A 15 -2.69 -17.08 -7.86
CA ALA A 15 -3.39 -16.27 -6.85
C ALA A 15 -2.52 -15.14 -6.28
N SER A 16 -1.21 -15.36 -6.10
CA SER A 16 -0.27 -14.33 -5.64
C SER A 16 -0.08 -13.22 -6.67
N SER A 17 -0.11 -13.54 -7.97
CA SER A 17 0.06 -12.54 -9.03
C SER A 17 -1.09 -11.53 -9.12
N VAL A 18 -2.26 -11.85 -8.54
CA VAL A 18 -3.43 -10.96 -8.51
C VAL A 18 -3.12 -9.64 -7.80
N PHE A 19 -2.32 -9.67 -6.74
CA PHE A 19 -1.84 -8.45 -6.07
C PHE A 19 -1.01 -7.57 -7.01
N SER A 20 -0.04 -8.17 -7.69
CA SER A 20 0.84 -7.45 -8.63
C SER A 20 0.07 -6.89 -9.83
N MET A 21 -0.95 -7.62 -10.32
CA MET A 21 -1.84 -7.12 -11.37
C MET A 21 -2.61 -5.89 -10.90
N GLY A 22 -3.21 -5.93 -9.72
CA GLY A 22 -3.89 -4.77 -9.12
C GLY A 22 -2.98 -3.56 -9.00
N SER A 23 -1.76 -3.75 -8.49
CA SER A 23 -0.75 -2.71 -8.35
C SER A 23 -0.32 -2.13 -9.70
N MET A 24 -0.09 -2.97 -10.71
CA MET A 24 0.27 -2.54 -12.07
C MET A 24 -0.80 -1.65 -12.70
N PHE A 25 -2.07 -2.08 -12.67
CA PHE A 25 -3.17 -1.27 -13.18
C PHE A 25 -3.31 0.05 -12.45
N SER A 26 -3.12 0.04 -11.14
CA SER A 26 -3.21 1.24 -10.32
C SER A 26 -2.11 2.26 -10.64
N VAL A 27 -0.90 1.81 -10.89
CA VAL A 27 0.22 2.70 -11.28
C VAL A 27 -0.02 3.31 -12.66
N LEU A 28 -0.45 2.51 -13.63
CA LEU A 28 -0.74 2.98 -14.99
C LEU A 28 -1.87 4.02 -15.02
N ILE A 29 -2.97 3.74 -14.34
CA ILE A 29 -4.12 4.66 -14.28
C ILE A 29 -3.81 5.82 -13.35
N GLY A 30 -3.15 5.55 -12.24
CA GLY A 30 -2.81 6.52 -11.20
C GLY A 30 -2.02 7.70 -11.75
N GLY A 31 -0.99 7.47 -12.58
CA GLY A 31 -0.22 8.55 -13.19
C GLY A 31 -1.12 9.57 -13.88
N PHE A 32 -2.02 9.13 -14.75
CA PHE A 32 -2.93 10.02 -15.47
C PHE A 32 -3.95 10.73 -14.57
N VAL A 33 -4.45 10.04 -13.55
CA VAL A 33 -5.46 10.60 -12.64
C VAL A 33 -4.83 11.61 -11.69
N PHE A 34 -3.70 11.27 -11.09
CA PHE A 34 -3.07 12.10 -10.07
C PHE A 34 -2.44 13.37 -10.64
N ASP A 35 -1.98 13.36 -11.89
CA ASP A 35 -1.48 14.57 -12.56
C ASP A 35 -2.56 15.65 -12.73
N LYS A 36 -3.81 15.23 -12.87
CA LYS A 36 -4.97 16.14 -12.99
C LYS A 36 -5.56 16.60 -11.66
N LEU A 37 -5.14 15.98 -10.55
CA LEU A 37 -5.69 16.29 -9.23
C LEU A 37 -4.97 17.48 -8.59
N THR A 38 -5.75 18.43 -8.05
CA THR A 38 -5.20 19.47 -7.17
C THR A 38 -4.62 18.86 -5.89
N LYS A 39 -3.60 19.49 -5.31
CA LYS A 39 -2.94 18.97 -4.08
C LYS A 39 -3.94 18.63 -2.96
N LYS A 40 -4.94 19.48 -2.74
CA LYS A 40 -6.01 19.21 -1.76
C LYS A 40 -6.80 17.92 -2.09
N LYS A 41 -7.15 17.70 -3.35
CA LYS A 41 -7.86 16.50 -3.78
C LYS A 41 -6.99 15.24 -3.65
N ARG A 42 -5.67 15.35 -3.88
CA ARG A 42 -4.73 14.24 -3.69
C ARG A 42 -4.76 13.69 -2.26
N ILE A 43 -4.83 14.58 -1.24
CA ILE A 43 -4.92 14.17 0.17
C ILE A 43 -6.16 13.29 0.40
N PHE A 44 -7.33 13.74 -0.07
CA PHE A 44 -8.58 12.99 0.11
C PHE A 44 -8.56 11.66 -0.65
N VAL A 45 -8.04 11.65 -1.87
CA VAL A 45 -7.98 10.42 -2.69
C VAL A 45 -7.01 9.42 -2.09
N LEU A 46 -5.79 9.82 -1.75
CA LEU A 46 -4.78 8.92 -1.15
C LEU A 46 -5.22 8.45 0.24
N GLY A 47 -5.78 9.33 1.08
CA GLY A 47 -6.33 8.94 2.38
C GLY A 47 -7.49 7.96 2.26
N GLY A 48 -8.40 8.17 1.28
CA GLY A 48 -9.48 7.24 0.98
C GLY A 48 -8.97 5.89 0.46
N MET A 49 -7.96 5.88 -0.39
CA MET A 49 -7.33 4.65 -0.90
C MET A 49 -6.68 3.85 0.24
N MET A 50 -5.96 4.51 1.16
CA MET A 50 -5.37 3.84 2.32
C MET A 50 -6.41 3.26 3.28
N THR A 51 -7.53 3.98 3.52
CA THR A 51 -8.64 3.45 4.34
C THR A 51 -9.28 2.23 3.68
N LEU A 52 -9.48 2.25 2.35
CA LEU A 52 -9.98 1.08 1.61
C LEU A 52 -8.99 -0.08 1.64
N ALA A 53 -7.69 0.17 1.47
CA ALA A 53 -6.65 -0.85 1.58
C ALA A 53 -6.67 -1.51 2.97
N THR A 54 -6.75 -0.72 4.05
CA THR A 54 -6.87 -1.24 5.42
C THR A 54 -8.16 -2.07 5.59
N GLY A 55 -9.27 -1.62 5.01
CA GLY A 55 -10.53 -2.37 4.98
C GLY A 55 -10.41 -3.72 4.27
N CYS A 56 -9.64 -3.82 3.18
CA CYS A 56 -9.38 -5.09 2.50
C CYS A 56 -8.60 -6.07 3.39
N ILE A 57 -7.64 -5.59 4.21
CA ILE A 57 -6.92 -6.46 5.15
C ILE A 57 -7.86 -6.98 6.25
N ILE A 58 -8.76 -6.13 6.76
CA ILE A 58 -9.78 -6.55 7.71
C ILE A 58 -10.70 -7.60 7.09
N ALA A 59 -11.13 -7.39 5.85
CA ALA A 59 -11.94 -8.37 5.12
C ALA A 59 -11.19 -9.71 4.97
N LEU A 60 -9.90 -9.68 4.62
CA LEU A 60 -9.07 -10.90 4.54
C LEU A 60 -8.96 -11.61 5.88
N LEU A 61 -8.79 -10.89 7.00
CA LEU A 61 -8.77 -11.46 8.34
C LEU A 61 -10.09 -12.18 8.69
N LEU A 62 -11.22 -11.63 8.24
CA LEU A 62 -12.53 -12.23 8.47
C LEU A 62 -12.76 -13.46 7.58
N LEU A 63 -12.32 -13.41 6.32
CA LEU A 63 -12.49 -14.48 5.33
C LEU A 63 -11.54 -15.67 5.57
N THR A 64 -10.42 -15.46 6.25
CA THR A 64 -9.42 -16.52 6.51
C THR A 64 -9.57 -17.20 7.87
N LYS A 65 -10.69 -17.01 8.57
CA LYS A 65 -10.98 -17.73 9.83
C LYS A 65 -11.11 -19.23 9.57
N PRO A 66 -10.56 -20.10 10.45
CA PRO A 66 -10.39 -21.54 10.20
C PRO A 66 -11.69 -22.33 10.01
N ASN A 67 -12.85 -21.75 10.28
CA ASN A 67 -14.14 -22.47 10.23
C ASN A 67 -14.93 -22.30 8.92
N ILE A 68 -14.37 -21.66 7.91
CA ILE A 68 -15.14 -21.31 6.69
C ILE A 68 -14.31 -21.72 5.46
N GLN A 69 -14.43 -22.99 5.05
CA GLN A 69 -13.83 -23.50 3.81
C GLN A 69 -14.91 -23.63 2.71
N GLU A 70 -15.25 -22.54 2.05
CA GLU A 70 -16.06 -22.57 0.83
C GLU A 70 -15.28 -21.99 -0.36
N ASN A 71 -15.43 -22.58 -1.53
CA ASN A 71 -14.81 -22.07 -2.76
C ASN A 71 -15.27 -20.64 -3.13
N SER A 72 -16.45 -20.24 -2.69
CA SER A 72 -16.96 -18.86 -2.82
C SER A 72 -16.09 -17.83 -2.10
N LEU A 73 -15.46 -18.21 -0.99
CA LEU A 73 -14.61 -17.35 -0.20
C LEU A 73 -13.22 -17.13 -0.82
N LEU A 74 -12.73 -18.07 -1.61
CA LEU A 74 -11.50 -17.89 -2.37
C LEU A 74 -11.63 -16.73 -3.37
N SER A 75 -12.73 -16.65 -4.10
CA SER A 75 -12.96 -15.54 -5.05
C SER A 75 -13.05 -14.18 -4.34
N ALA A 76 -13.70 -14.15 -3.18
CA ALA A 76 -13.77 -12.94 -2.36
C ALA A 76 -12.40 -12.53 -1.81
N ALA A 77 -11.59 -13.49 -1.36
CA ALA A 77 -10.22 -13.23 -0.90
C ALA A 77 -9.32 -12.73 -2.04
N LEU A 78 -9.40 -13.32 -3.22
CA LEU A 78 -8.64 -12.86 -4.39
C LEU A 78 -9.06 -11.45 -4.82
N SER A 79 -10.35 -11.15 -4.79
CA SER A 79 -10.86 -9.80 -5.06
C SER A 79 -10.35 -8.79 -4.04
N ALA A 80 -10.35 -9.14 -2.76
CA ALA A 80 -9.81 -8.27 -1.70
C ALA A 80 -8.31 -8.02 -1.89
N ILE A 81 -7.52 -9.02 -2.28
CA ILE A 81 -6.08 -8.90 -2.58
C ILE A 81 -5.85 -8.00 -3.79
N MET A 82 -6.64 -8.15 -4.84
CA MET A 82 -6.55 -7.31 -6.04
C MET A 82 -6.85 -5.85 -5.72
N ILE A 83 -7.95 -5.59 -4.99
CA ILE A 83 -8.34 -4.25 -4.56
C ILE A 83 -7.28 -3.65 -3.63
N TYR A 84 -6.73 -4.46 -2.72
CA TYR A 84 -5.63 -4.02 -1.86
C TYR A 84 -4.42 -3.57 -2.68
N GLY A 85 -3.96 -4.36 -3.65
CA GLY A 85 -2.86 -3.99 -4.55
C GLY A 85 -3.16 -2.70 -5.33
N LEU A 86 -4.40 -2.56 -5.83
CA LEU A 86 -4.85 -1.38 -6.56
C LEU A 86 -4.87 -0.12 -5.69
N MET A 87 -5.21 -0.24 -4.41
CA MET A 87 -5.29 0.90 -3.49
C MET A 87 -3.94 1.29 -2.89
N ILE A 88 -3.05 0.33 -2.59
CA ILE A 88 -1.80 0.60 -1.88
C ILE A 88 -0.71 1.19 -2.78
N ALA A 89 -0.64 0.79 -4.05
CA ALA A 89 0.45 1.18 -4.95
C ALA A 89 0.58 2.69 -5.17
N PRO A 90 -0.48 3.48 -5.43
CA PRO A 90 -0.36 4.93 -5.55
C PRO A 90 0.01 5.61 -4.24
N CYS A 91 -0.42 5.04 -3.10
CA CYS A 91 -0.12 5.59 -1.78
C CYS A 91 1.38 5.53 -1.45
N TYR A 92 2.10 4.58 -2.04
CA TYR A 92 3.55 4.48 -1.94
C TYR A 92 4.27 5.34 -2.99
N LEU A 93 3.90 5.21 -4.26
CA LEU A 93 4.64 5.81 -5.37
C LEU A 93 4.50 7.34 -5.46
N ILE A 94 3.29 7.87 -5.18
CA ILE A 94 3.04 9.30 -5.36
C ILE A 94 3.78 10.13 -4.31
N PRO A 95 3.71 9.83 -2.99
CA PRO A 95 4.49 10.57 -2.01
C PRO A 95 5.99 10.49 -2.26
N MET A 96 6.50 9.33 -2.68
CA MET A 96 7.91 9.15 -3.01
C MET A 96 8.33 10.05 -4.17
N SER A 97 7.56 10.09 -5.27
CA SER A 97 7.87 10.91 -6.43
C SER A 97 7.77 12.41 -6.11
N VAL A 98 6.72 12.83 -5.41
CA VAL A 98 6.53 14.24 -5.01
C VAL A 98 7.66 14.69 -4.10
N PHE A 99 7.97 13.91 -3.08
CA PHE A 99 9.06 14.22 -2.15
C PHE A 99 10.40 14.34 -2.88
N SER A 100 10.69 13.41 -3.79
CA SER A 100 11.95 13.39 -4.52
C SER A 100 12.11 14.58 -5.47
N VAL A 101 11.01 15.03 -6.09
CA VAL A 101 11.02 16.21 -6.96
C VAL A 101 11.15 17.50 -6.15
N ASP A 102 10.34 17.64 -5.09
CA ASP A 102 10.26 18.88 -4.31
C ASP A 102 11.53 19.12 -3.48
N PHE A 103 12.16 18.07 -2.94
CA PHE A 103 13.35 18.18 -2.08
C PHE A 103 14.65 17.80 -2.79
N GLY A 104 14.62 16.92 -3.78
CA GLY A 104 15.81 16.46 -4.49
C GLY A 104 16.35 17.43 -5.53
N GLY A 105 15.47 18.24 -6.16
CA GLY A 105 15.85 19.14 -7.23
C GLY A 105 16.71 18.44 -8.29
N LYS A 106 17.95 18.94 -8.54
CA LYS A 106 18.91 18.33 -9.46
C LYS A 106 19.45 16.96 -9.00
N HIS A 107 19.26 16.58 -7.73
CA HIS A 107 19.65 15.30 -7.16
C HIS A 107 18.45 14.36 -6.93
N CYS A 108 17.31 14.63 -7.55
CA CYS A 108 16.07 13.87 -7.44
C CYS A 108 16.29 12.35 -7.63
N GLY A 109 17.07 11.94 -8.65
CA GLY A 109 17.35 10.53 -8.90
C GLY A 109 18.12 9.82 -7.75
N VAL A 110 19.03 10.52 -7.10
CA VAL A 110 19.75 9.97 -5.94
C VAL A 110 18.79 9.79 -4.77
N LEU A 111 17.92 10.75 -4.54
CA LEU A 111 16.94 10.70 -3.45
C LEU A 111 15.92 9.56 -3.66
N VAL A 112 15.42 9.37 -4.89
CA VAL A 112 14.59 8.22 -5.26
C VAL A 112 15.32 6.91 -4.96
N GLY A 113 16.57 6.79 -5.40
CA GLY A 113 17.37 5.57 -5.17
C GLY A 113 17.57 5.24 -3.70
N ILE A 114 17.79 6.25 -2.84
CA ILE A 114 17.91 6.05 -1.38
C ILE A 114 16.58 5.59 -0.77
N ILE A 115 15.47 6.21 -1.15
CA ILE A 115 14.14 5.84 -0.65
C ILE A 115 13.77 4.43 -1.10
N ASP A 116 14.02 4.08 -2.36
CA ASP A 116 13.79 2.73 -2.88
C ASP A 116 14.66 1.70 -2.17
N ALA A 117 15.95 1.96 -1.99
CA ALA A 117 16.84 1.06 -1.28
C ALA A 117 16.37 0.81 0.17
N ALA A 118 15.93 1.85 0.87
CA ALA A 118 15.35 1.73 2.20
C ALA A 118 14.03 0.91 2.19
N GLY A 119 13.19 1.11 1.17
CA GLY A 119 11.97 0.34 0.97
C GLY A 119 12.24 -1.15 0.75
N TYR A 120 13.21 -1.50 -0.12
CA TYR A 120 13.60 -2.89 -0.35
C TYR A 120 14.21 -3.54 0.90
N LEU A 121 15.04 -2.83 1.65
CA LEU A 121 15.58 -3.33 2.92
C LEU A 121 14.45 -3.61 3.94
N ALA A 122 13.50 -2.70 4.07
CA ALA A 122 12.34 -2.89 4.93
C ALA A 122 11.49 -4.10 4.48
N SER A 123 11.28 -4.26 3.16
CA SER A 123 10.57 -5.40 2.58
C SER A 123 11.27 -6.73 2.89
N MET A 124 12.58 -6.79 2.70
CA MET A 124 13.39 -7.98 3.00
C MET A 124 13.28 -8.39 4.48
N VAL A 125 13.39 -7.43 5.40
CA VAL A 125 13.22 -7.69 6.84
C VAL A 125 11.80 -8.17 7.14
N PHE A 126 10.80 -7.54 6.54
CA PHE A 126 9.40 -7.89 6.72
C PHE A 126 9.07 -9.29 6.19
N GLU A 127 9.59 -9.67 5.02
CA GLU A 127 9.41 -11.00 4.43
C GLU A 127 10.08 -12.08 5.28
N PHE A 128 11.30 -11.83 5.76
CA PHE A 128 12.02 -12.77 6.63
C PHE A 128 11.28 -13.00 7.97
N LEU A 129 10.88 -11.93 8.64
CA LEU A 129 10.13 -12.02 9.90
C LEU A 129 8.72 -12.58 9.69
N GLY A 130 8.08 -12.18 8.59
CA GLY A 130 6.75 -12.64 8.21
C GLY A 130 6.71 -14.13 7.91
N GLY A 131 7.71 -14.65 7.20
CA GLY A 131 7.87 -16.09 6.96
C GLY A 131 7.99 -16.87 8.28
N ALA A 132 8.86 -16.42 9.18
CA ALA A 132 9.04 -17.05 10.49
C ALA A 132 7.78 -17.02 11.39
N VAL A 133 6.91 -16.02 11.21
CA VAL A 133 5.62 -15.96 11.91
C VAL A 133 4.60 -16.87 11.23
N ALA A 134 4.54 -16.87 9.90
CA ALA A 134 3.58 -17.64 9.13
C ALA A 134 3.74 -19.16 9.31
N ASP A 135 4.96 -19.64 9.58
CA ASP A 135 5.26 -21.05 9.82
C ASP A 135 4.77 -21.57 11.19
N ARG A 136 4.25 -20.71 12.06
CA ARG A 136 3.70 -21.09 13.37
C ARG A 136 2.24 -21.54 13.26
N VAL A 137 1.76 -22.26 14.28
CA VAL A 137 0.32 -22.55 14.44
C VAL A 137 -0.45 -21.23 14.47
N ASP A 138 -1.49 -21.09 13.64
CA ASP A 138 -2.23 -19.85 13.41
C ASP A 138 -1.37 -18.66 12.91
N GLY A 139 -0.20 -18.95 12.37
CA GLY A 139 0.78 -17.94 11.94
C GLY A 139 0.24 -16.98 10.87
N TRP A 140 -0.61 -17.47 9.97
CA TRP A 140 -1.22 -16.62 8.94
C TRP A 140 -2.15 -15.55 9.51
N GLN A 141 -2.90 -15.86 10.55
CA GLN A 141 -3.72 -14.86 11.24
C GLN A 141 -2.86 -13.82 11.95
N GLN A 142 -1.78 -14.27 12.59
CA GLN A 142 -0.81 -13.36 13.22
C GLN A 142 -0.12 -12.47 12.18
N PHE A 143 0.28 -13.03 11.05
CA PHE A 143 0.89 -12.30 9.95
C PHE A 143 -0.04 -11.23 9.38
N LEU A 144 -1.31 -11.55 9.13
CA LEU A 144 -2.31 -10.57 8.67
C LEU A 144 -2.57 -9.46 9.71
N ASN A 145 -2.52 -9.78 11.00
CA ASN A 145 -2.61 -8.78 12.07
C ASN A 145 -1.40 -7.84 12.07
N ILE A 146 -0.20 -8.34 11.80
CA ILE A 146 1.00 -7.50 11.65
C ILE A 146 0.83 -6.56 10.47
N ILE A 147 0.38 -7.07 9.31
CA ILE A 147 0.10 -6.24 8.12
C ILE A 147 -0.94 -5.16 8.45
N LEU A 148 -2.00 -5.50 9.17
CA LEU A 148 -3.03 -4.56 9.58
C LEU A 148 -2.45 -3.41 10.43
N ASN A 149 -1.65 -3.74 11.43
CA ASN A 149 -1.02 -2.73 12.29
C ASN A 149 -0.06 -1.82 11.48
N VAL A 150 0.77 -2.39 10.61
CA VAL A 150 1.66 -1.64 9.72
C VAL A 150 0.85 -0.74 8.77
N SER A 151 -0.27 -1.24 8.24
CA SER A 151 -1.16 -0.47 7.36
C SER A 151 -1.80 0.73 8.07
N ILE A 152 -2.21 0.55 9.33
CA ILE A 152 -2.76 1.64 10.15
C ILE A 152 -1.70 2.72 10.42
N ILE A 153 -0.50 2.30 10.84
CA ILE A 153 0.62 3.22 11.09
C ILE A 153 1.00 3.95 9.80
N GLY A 154 1.08 3.23 8.69
CA GLY A 154 1.36 3.81 7.36
C GLY A 154 0.29 4.81 6.91
N SER A 155 -0.98 4.52 7.19
CA SER A 155 -2.10 5.43 6.89
C SER A 155 -1.99 6.75 7.67
N ILE A 156 -1.66 6.67 8.94
CA ILE A 156 -1.46 7.85 9.80
C ILE A 156 -0.26 8.65 9.31
N ALA A 157 0.87 7.99 9.07
CA ALA A 157 2.10 8.64 8.60
C ALA A 157 1.90 9.34 7.25
N LEU A 158 1.26 8.67 6.29
CA LEU A 158 0.93 9.24 4.98
C LEU A 158 0.02 10.46 5.12
N THR A 159 -1.02 10.38 5.94
CA THR A 159 -1.95 11.49 6.15
C THR A 159 -1.24 12.70 6.76
N ILE A 160 -0.39 12.48 7.76
CA ILE A 160 0.42 13.55 8.37
C ILE A 160 1.34 14.19 7.31
N PHE A 161 2.06 13.37 6.54
CA PHE A 161 2.94 13.84 5.48
C PHE A 161 2.20 14.73 4.47
N LEU A 162 1.06 14.27 3.96
CA LEU A 162 0.27 15.02 2.97
C LEU A 162 -0.29 16.34 3.52
N ILE A 163 -0.68 16.38 4.80
CA ILE A 163 -1.16 17.59 5.46
C ILE A 163 -0.01 18.60 5.63
N LEU A 164 1.16 18.14 6.03
CA LEU A 164 2.35 18.99 6.20
C LEU A 164 2.80 19.57 4.86
N ASP A 165 2.84 18.76 3.79
CA ASP A 165 3.16 19.20 2.44
C ASP A 165 2.18 20.30 1.96
N TYR A 166 0.89 20.09 2.17
CA TYR A 166 -0.13 21.09 1.81
C TYR A 166 0.05 22.41 2.57
N ARG A 167 0.33 22.35 3.89
CA ARG A 167 0.51 23.55 4.72
C ARG A 167 1.76 24.33 4.33
N SER A 168 2.86 23.67 4.01
CA SER A 168 4.11 24.32 3.60
C SER A 168 3.93 25.15 2.34
N LEU A 169 3.15 24.67 1.39
CA LEU A 169 2.83 25.35 0.14
C LEU A 169 1.94 26.57 0.35
N THR A 170 0.89 26.45 1.16
CA THR A 170 -0.01 27.58 1.46
C THR A 170 0.77 28.72 2.04
N LYS A 171 1.68 28.44 2.98
CA LYS A 171 2.53 29.46 3.59
C LYS A 171 3.50 30.12 2.61
N SER A 172 4.04 29.37 1.66
CA SER A 172 4.92 29.91 0.61
C SER A 172 4.18 30.85 -0.36
N ILE A 173 2.92 30.57 -0.66
CA ILE A 173 2.09 31.41 -1.54
C ILE A 173 1.74 32.71 -0.83
N GLU A 174 1.37 32.71 0.44
CA GLU A 174 1.07 33.90 1.25
C GLU A 174 2.29 34.82 1.33
N THR A 175 3.47 34.27 1.61
CA THR A 175 4.71 35.08 1.70
C THR A 175 5.11 35.72 0.37
N ASN A 176 4.78 35.11 -0.77
CA ASN A 176 5.06 35.66 -2.09
C ASN A 176 4.00 36.69 -2.57
N SER A 177 2.81 36.68 -2.00
CA SER A 177 1.76 37.66 -2.32
C SER A 177 1.92 38.98 -1.55
N GLU A 178 2.72 38.99 -0.49
CA GLU A 178 3.03 40.18 0.33
C GLU A 178 4.29 40.92 -0.13
N LYS A 179 4.99 40.41 -1.13
CA LYS A 179 6.15 41.08 -1.79
C LYS A 179 5.77 41.68 -3.13
#